data_9ad631b9c401a009583f19adac197fa5
#
_entry.id   9ad631b9c401a009583f19adac197fa5
#
_cell.length_a   1.000
_cell.length_b   1.000
_cell.length_c   1.000
_cell.angle_alpha   90.00
_cell.angle_beta   90.00
_cell.angle_gamma   90.00
#
_symmetry.space_group_name_H-M   'P 1'
#
loop_
_entity.id
_entity.type
_entity.pdbx_description
1 polymer ?
#
loop_
_entity_poly.entity_id
_entity_poly.type
_entity_poly.pdbx_seq_one_letter_code
_entity_poly.pdbx_strand_id
1 'polypeptide(L)'
;MSDVTFMQRALVLAQRARDEGEVPVGCVVVQEGWIVGEGWNRPIASCDPTAHAEIQALRAAARALKNYRLAGATLYVTLEPCEMCLGAMFHARIARAVYGAADPKKKVLKPQTEIEGGLLAEECGRLLSEFFVARR
;
A
#
# COMPACT_ATOMS: atom_id res chain seq x y z
N MET A 1 -12.80 13.12 -4.32
CA MET A 1 -12.65 11.80 -4.94
C MET A 1 -12.99 10.72 -3.93
N SER A 2 -13.44 9.57 -4.40
CA SER A 2 -13.88 8.47 -3.53
C SER A 2 -12.74 7.50 -3.19
N ASP A 3 -12.95 6.67 -2.18
CA ASP A 3 -12.05 5.56 -1.84
C ASP A 3 -11.78 4.68 -3.05
N VAL A 4 -12.81 4.39 -3.87
CA VAL A 4 -12.67 3.55 -5.07
C VAL A 4 -11.66 4.18 -6.04
N THR A 5 -11.74 5.48 -6.27
CA THR A 5 -10.82 6.19 -7.17
C THR A 5 -9.38 6.05 -6.71
N PHE A 6 -9.12 6.22 -5.41
CA PHE A 6 -7.77 6.09 -4.85
C PHE A 6 -7.28 4.64 -4.91
N MET A 7 -8.14 3.66 -4.64
CA MET A 7 -7.76 2.26 -4.77
C MET A 7 -7.48 1.88 -6.22
N GLN A 8 -8.22 2.43 -7.18
CA GLN A 8 -7.95 2.22 -8.60
C GLN A 8 -6.55 2.74 -8.97
N ARG A 9 -6.14 3.87 -8.42
CA ARG A 9 -4.77 4.37 -8.63
C ARG A 9 -3.74 3.43 -8.01
N ALA A 10 -4.00 2.91 -6.83
CA ALA A 10 -3.12 1.92 -6.20
C ALA A 10 -3.00 0.66 -7.06
N LEU A 11 -4.08 0.22 -7.71
CA LEU A 11 -4.06 -0.91 -8.64
C LEU A 11 -3.18 -0.64 -9.86
N VAL A 12 -3.18 0.57 -10.40
CA VAL A 12 -2.28 0.95 -11.50
C VAL A 12 -0.83 0.81 -11.07
N LEU A 13 -0.52 1.24 -9.84
CA LEU A 13 0.84 1.11 -9.28
C LEU A 13 1.20 -0.36 -9.04
N ALA A 14 0.24 -1.18 -8.62
CA ALA A 14 0.45 -2.62 -8.48
C ALA A 14 0.78 -3.27 -9.83
N GLN A 15 0.12 -2.86 -10.91
CA GLN A 15 0.43 -3.33 -12.25
C GLN A 15 1.85 -2.95 -12.66
N ARG A 16 2.29 -1.77 -12.28
CA ARG A 16 3.66 -1.32 -12.52
C ARG A 16 4.68 -2.22 -11.81
N ALA A 17 4.41 -2.59 -10.56
CA ALA A 17 5.26 -3.54 -9.83
C ALA A 17 5.33 -4.88 -10.58
N ARG A 18 4.18 -5.40 -11.03
CA ARG A 18 4.11 -6.64 -11.82
C ARG A 18 4.98 -6.54 -13.07
N ASP A 19 4.89 -5.44 -13.80
CA ASP A 19 5.63 -5.26 -15.04
C ASP A 19 7.14 -5.20 -14.79
N GLU A 20 7.55 -4.82 -13.58
CA GLU A 20 8.95 -4.82 -13.14
C GLU A 20 9.38 -6.17 -12.53
N GLY A 21 8.51 -7.17 -12.50
CA GLY A 21 8.83 -8.48 -11.93
C GLY A 21 8.68 -8.58 -10.42
N GLU A 22 8.08 -7.58 -9.78
CA GLU A 22 7.84 -7.54 -8.34
C GLU A 22 6.44 -8.05 -8.02
N VAL A 23 6.23 -8.48 -6.77
CA VAL A 23 4.89 -8.82 -6.29
C VAL A 23 3.97 -7.60 -6.48
N PRO A 24 2.82 -7.76 -7.15
CA PRO A 24 1.99 -6.61 -7.55
C PRO A 24 1.21 -6.02 -6.38
N VAL A 25 1.84 -5.12 -5.68
CA VAL A 25 1.23 -4.31 -4.61
C VAL A 25 1.50 -2.85 -4.91
N GLY A 26 0.45 -2.05 -4.85
CA GLY A 26 0.52 -0.61 -5.02
C GLY A 26 -0.11 0.11 -3.85
N CYS A 27 0.34 1.34 -3.60
CA CYS A 27 -0.08 2.11 -2.44
C CYS A 27 -0.10 3.60 -2.76
N VAL A 28 -1.14 4.29 -2.29
CA VAL A 28 -1.19 5.76 -2.32
C VAL A 28 -1.48 6.29 -0.92
N VAL A 29 -0.89 7.44 -0.60
CA VAL A 29 -1.17 8.20 0.61
C VAL A 29 -1.91 9.47 0.21
N VAL A 30 -3.04 9.72 0.85
CA VAL A 30 -3.95 10.82 0.53
C VAL A 30 -4.10 11.72 1.73
N GLN A 31 -3.95 13.03 1.53
CA GLN A 31 -4.20 14.02 2.56
C GLN A 31 -5.03 15.16 1.97
N GLU A 32 -6.12 15.50 2.67
CA GLU A 32 -7.05 16.55 2.24
C GLU A 32 -7.55 16.36 0.80
N GLY A 33 -7.81 15.10 0.41
CA GLY A 33 -8.32 14.77 -0.91
C GLY A 33 -7.28 14.70 -2.01
N TRP A 34 -6.00 14.91 -1.71
CA TRP A 34 -4.91 14.88 -2.70
C TRP A 34 -3.99 13.68 -2.46
N ILE A 35 -3.56 13.03 -3.54
CA ILE A 35 -2.50 12.03 -3.44
C ILE A 35 -1.19 12.77 -3.20
N VAL A 36 -0.58 12.51 -2.05
CA VAL A 36 0.69 13.14 -1.66
C VAL A 36 1.88 12.18 -1.76
N GLY A 37 1.62 10.89 -1.89
CA GLY A 37 2.68 9.89 -2.07
C GLY A 37 2.15 8.66 -2.76
N GLU A 38 3.00 8.07 -3.61
CA GLU A 38 2.70 6.84 -4.34
C GLU A 38 3.86 5.87 -4.20
N GLY A 39 3.55 4.58 -4.16
CA GLY A 39 4.56 3.55 -4.10
C GLY A 39 4.07 2.23 -4.67
N TRP A 40 5.02 1.40 -5.05
CA TRP A 40 4.77 0.03 -5.46
C TRP A 40 5.94 -0.83 -4.99
N ASN A 41 5.69 -2.13 -4.85
CA ASN A 41 6.72 -3.04 -4.38
C ASN A 41 7.96 -3.00 -5.25
N ARG A 42 9.13 -2.80 -4.65
CA ARG A 42 10.42 -2.76 -5.33
C ARG A 42 11.57 -3.43 -4.58
N PRO A 43 11.33 -4.49 -3.78
CA PRO A 43 12.44 -5.11 -3.03
C PRO A 43 13.58 -5.59 -3.95
N ILE A 44 13.26 -6.19 -5.08
CA ILE A 44 14.26 -6.71 -6.02
C ILE A 44 14.99 -5.53 -6.69
N ALA A 45 14.23 -4.62 -7.30
CA ALA A 45 14.81 -3.52 -8.08
C ALA A 45 15.68 -2.59 -7.23
N SER A 46 15.29 -2.35 -5.97
CA SER A 46 16.02 -1.45 -5.08
C SER A 46 17.02 -2.17 -4.17
N CYS A 47 17.09 -3.51 -4.23
CA CYS A 47 17.90 -4.31 -3.32
C CYS A 47 17.63 -3.95 -1.85
N ASP A 48 16.35 -3.79 -1.51
CA ASP A 48 15.90 -3.32 -0.20
C ASP A 48 14.76 -4.21 0.30
N PRO A 49 15.00 -5.03 1.34
CA PRO A 49 13.96 -5.93 1.85
C PRO A 49 12.77 -5.20 2.47
N THR A 50 12.90 -3.90 2.76
CA THR A 50 11.81 -3.09 3.32
C THR A 50 11.01 -2.33 2.26
N ALA A 51 11.36 -2.45 0.98
CA ALA A 51 10.77 -1.65 -0.09
C ALA A 51 9.38 -2.15 -0.50
N HIS A 52 8.50 -2.35 0.47
CA HIS A 52 7.09 -2.60 0.24
C HIS A 52 6.41 -1.35 -0.30
N ALA A 53 5.30 -1.52 -1.00
CA ALA A 53 4.55 -0.41 -1.59
C ALA A 53 4.23 0.68 -0.56
N GLU A 54 3.81 0.27 0.64
CA GLU A 54 3.46 1.19 1.73
C GLU A 54 4.66 2.02 2.17
N ILE A 55 5.82 1.37 2.33
CA ILE A 55 7.06 2.08 2.73
C ILE A 55 7.44 3.11 1.67
N GLN A 56 7.37 2.74 0.40
CA GLN A 56 7.66 3.65 -0.70
C GLN A 56 6.71 4.85 -0.72
N ALA A 57 5.41 4.61 -0.55
CA ALA A 57 4.40 5.66 -0.53
C ALA A 57 4.56 6.60 0.66
N LEU A 58 4.83 6.05 1.86
CA LEU A 58 5.07 6.85 3.06
C LEU A 58 6.30 7.74 2.91
N ARG A 59 7.38 7.21 2.35
CA ARG A 59 8.60 7.99 2.09
C ARG A 59 8.32 9.12 1.09
N ALA A 60 7.61 8.83 0.02
CA ALA A 60 7.27 9.83 -0.99
C ALA A 60 6.41 10.95 -0.39
N ALA A 61 5.41 10.59 0.39
CA ALA A 61 4.52 11.55 1.05
C ALA A 61 5.27 12.43 2.05
N ALA A 62 6.12 11.82 2.87
CA ALA A 62 6.90 12.54 3.87
C ALA A 62 7.85 13.55 3.22
N ARG A 63 8.47 13.17 2.12
CA ARG A 63 9.35 14.08 1.36
C ARG A 63 8.56 15.23 0.74
N ALA A 64 7.40 14.92 0.13
CA ALA A 64 6.56 15.93 -0.51
C ALA A 64 6.05 16.97 0.50
N LEU A 65 5.66 16.52 1.70
CA LEU A 65 5.13 17.39 2.74
C LEU A 65 6.22 17.93 3.67
N LYS A 66 7.46 17.47 3.50
CA LYS A 66 8.61 17.83 4.35
C LYS A 66 8.32 17.61 5.84
N ASN A 67 7.65 16.50 6.13
CA ASN A 67 7.25 16.14 7.48
C ASN A 67 7.12 14.63 7.59
N TYR A 68 7.79 14.01 8.56
CA TYR A 68 7.68 12.56 8.76
C TYR A 68 6.33 12.16 9.36
N ARG A 69 5.61 13.09 9.98
CA ARG A 69 4.25 12.86 10.49
C ARG A 69 3.24 13.27 9.42
N LEU A 70 2.43 12.31 9.03
CA LEU A 70 1.40 12.47 8.00
C LEU A 70 0.02 12.45 8.68
N ALA A 71 -0.10 13.22 9.76
CA ALA A 71 -1.28 13.22 10.61
C ALA A 71 -2.55 13.51 9.80
N GLY A 72 -3.57 12.68 10.00
CA GLY A 72 -4.85 12.82 9.28
C GLY A 72 -4.87 12.20 7.88
N ALA A 73 -3.76 11.65 7.40
CA ALA A 73 -3.71 11.03 6.09
C ALA A 73 -4.40 9.67 6.07
N THR A 74 -4.89 9.29 4.89
CA THR A 74 -5.42 7.96 4.60
C THR A 74 -4.48 7.25 3.64
N LEU A 75 -4.21 5.97 3.91
CA LEU A 75 -3.37 5.13 3.06
C LEU A 75 -4.24 4.08 2.38
N TYR A 76 -4.09 3.92 1.07
CA TYR A 76 -4.77 2.89 0.28
C TYR A 76 -3.72 1.94 -0.27
N VAL A 77 -3.90 0.65 -0.03
CA VAL A 77 -2.95 -0.38 -0.47
C VAL A 77 -3.71 -1.59 -1.01
N THR A 78 -3.21 -2.20 -2.07
CA THR A 78 -3.94 -3.28 -2.75
C THR A 78 -3.92 -4.61 -2.00
N LEU A 79 -2.98 -4.79 -1.07
CA LEU A 79 -2.87 -6.00 -0.23
C LEU A 79 -2.83 -5.61 1.23
N GLU A 80 -3.41 -6.42 2.09
CA GLU A 80 -3.39 -6.22 3.54
C GLU A 80 -1.96 -5.98 4.05
N PRO A 81 -1.72 -4.90 4.84
CA PRO A 81 -0.37 -4.55 5.29
C PRO A 81 0.23 -5.58 6.24
N CYS A 82 1.53 -5.80 6.13
CA CYS A 82 2.28 -6.61 7.10
C CYS A 82 2.60 -5.81 8.36
N GLU A 83 3.15 -6.49 9.37
CA GLU A 83 3.50 -5.87 10.65
C GLU A 83 4.50 -4.72 10.51
N MET A 84 5.49 -4.87 9.63
CA MET A 84 6.47 -3.82 9.37
C MET A 84 5.78 -2.55 8.87
N CYS A 85 4.88 -2.70 7.89
CA CYS A 85 4.17 -1.57 7.32
C CYS A 85 3.19 -0.95 8.31
N LEU A 86 2.52 -1.76 9.15
CA LEU A 86 1.66 -1.25 10.21
C LEU A 86 2.47 -0.40 11.21
N GLY A 87 3.67 -0.85 11.57
CA GLY A 87 4.57 -0.08 12.42
C GLY A 87 4.98 1.23 11.78
N ALA A 88 5.31 1.22 10.50
CA ALA A 88 5.65 2.43 9.76
C ALA A 88 4.48 3.41 9.70
N MET A 89 3.27 2.92 9.47
CA MET A 89 2.06 3.74 9.48
C MET A 89 1.82 4.38 10.85
N PHE A 90 2.07 3.63 11.93
CA PHE A 90 1.98 4.17 13.28
C PHE A 90 2.96 5.33 13.48
N HIS A 91 4.23 5.15 13.09
CA HIS A 91 5.24 6.20 13.21
C HIS A 91 4.89 7.43 12.37
N ALA A 92 4.27 7.23 11.22
CA ALA A 92 3.83 8.31 10.35
C ALA A 92 2.52 8.97 10.80
N ARG A 93 1.83 8.39 11.78
CA ARG A 93 0.53 8.88 12.27
C ARG A 93 -0.58 8.82 11.22
N ILE A 94 -0.57 7.78 10.38
CA ILE A 94 -1.67 7.55 9.44
C ILE A 94 -2.96 7.33 10.22
N ALA A 95 -4.00 8.08 9.87
CA ALA A 95 -5.28 8.01 10.58
C ALA A 95 -6.10 6.78 10.18
N ARG A 96 -6.07 6.43 8.88
CA ARG A 96 -6.91 5.39 8.32
C ARG A 96 -6.16 4.66 7.22
N ALA A 97 -6.24 3.34 7.20
CA ALA A 97 -5.70 2.51 6.12
C ALA A 97 -6.81 1.67 5.53
N VAL A 98 -6.87 1.65 4.20
CA VAL A 98 -7.85 0.87 3.44
C VAL A 98 -7.07 -0.10 2.56
N TYR A 99 -7.34 -1.40 2.69
CA TYR A 99 -6.68 -2.38 1.82
C TYR A 99 -7.69 -3.08 0.91
N GLY A 100 -7.18 -3.65 -0.18
CA GLY A 100 -7.99 -4.42 -1.12
C GLY A 100 -8.10 -5.88 -0.69
N ALA A 101 -7.17 -6.70 -1.13
CA ALA A 101 -7.18 -8.13 -0.85
C ALA A 101 -6.64 -8.43 0.54
N ALA A 102 -7.32 -9.34 1.25
CA ALA A 102 -6.83 -9.86 2.53
C ALA A 102 -5.69 -10.84 2.29
N ASP A 103 -4.77 -10.92 3.24
CA ASP A 103 -3.71 -11.90 3.23
C ASP A 103 -3.92 -12.87 4.41
N PRO A 104 -4.32 -14.12 4.14
CA PRO A 104 -4.64 -15.06 5.20
C PRO A 104 -3.42 -15.46 6.05
N LYS A 105 -2.21 -15.17 5.59
CA LYS A 105 -0.97 -15.46 6.33
C LYS A 105 -0.62 -14.36 7.33
N LYS A 106 -1.26 -13.20 7.24
CA LYS A 106 -0.95 -12.08 8.13
C LYS A 106 -1.75 -12.19 9.41
N LYS A 107 -1.04 -12.14 10.54
CA LYS A 107 -1.66 -12.03 11.84
C LYS A 107 -1.77 -10.56 12.19
N VAL A 108 -2.98 -10.11 12.46
CA VAL A 108 -3.23 -8.73 12.85
C VAL A 108 -2.87 -8.56 14.32
N LEU A 109 -1.74 -7.94 14.59
CA LEU A 109 -1.53 -7.30 15.88
C LEU A 109 -2.43 -6.07 15.92
N LYS A 110 -2.93 -5.70 17.11
CA LYS A 110 -3.84 -4.55 17.23
C LYS A 110 -3.21 -3.31 16.60
N PRO A 111 -3.69 -2.83 15.44
CA PRO A 111 -3.12 -1.64 14.83
C PRO A 111 -3.58 -0.39 15.58
N GLN A 112 -2.70 0.60 15.67
CA GLN A 112 -3.03 1.93 16.18
C GLN A 112 -3.80 2.74 15.12
N THR A 113 -3.65 2.37 13.85
CA THR A 113 -4.33 2.97 12.71
C THR A 113 -5.67 2.26 12.51
N GLU A 114 -6.72 3.00 12.21
CA GLU A 114 -8.00 2.43 11.80
C GLU A 114 -7.83 1.72 10.46
N ILE A 115 -8.22 0.44 10.39
CA ILE A 115 -8.01 -0.39 9.20
C ILE A 115 -9.35 -0.92 8.69
N GLU A 116 -9.57 -0.75 7.39
CA GLU A 116 -10.72 -1.28 6.67
C GLU A 116 -10.23 -2.10 5.48
N GLY A 117 -10.88 -3.21 5.19
CA GLY A 117 -10.46 -4.10 4.11
C GLY A 117 -11.59 -4.47 3.16
N GLY A 118 -11.21 -5.07 2.04
CA GLY A 118 -12.13 -5.60 1.05
C GLY A 118 -12.46 -4.68 -0.12
N LEU A 119 -11.90 -3.48 -0.16
CA LEU A 119 -12.19 -2.54 -1.25
C LEU A 119 -11.49 -2.98 -2.54
N LEU A 120 -12.27 -3.30 -3.58
CA LEU A 120 -11.80 -3.87 -4.84
C LEU A 120 -10.98 -5.17 -4.61
N ALA A 121 -11.39 -5.96 -3.61
CA ALA A 121 -10.67 -7.16 -3.19
C ALA A 121 -10.48 -8.17 -4.33
N GLU A 122 -11.49 -8.33 -5.19
CA GLU A 122 -11.41 -9.25 -6.33
C GLU A 122 -10.34 -8.84 -7.33
N GLU A 123 -10.32 -7.59 -7.74
CA GLU A 123 -9.35 -7.07 -8.70
C GLU A 123 -7.93 -7.14 -8.13
N CYS A 124 -7.76 -6.75 -6.88
CA CYS A 124 -6.47 -6.80 -6.19
C CYS A 124 -5.98 -8.24 -6.04
N GLY A 125 -6.86 -9.15 -5.63
CA GLY A 125 -6.55 -10.57 -5.46
C GLY A 125 -6.23 -11.26 -6.77
N ARG A 126 -6.95 -10.92 -7.84
CA ARG A 126 -6.71 -11.49 -9.17
C ARG A 126 -5.32 -11.14 -9.69
N LEU A 127 -4.91 -9.89 -9.53
CA LEU A 127 -3.59 -9.44 -9.96
C LEU A 127 -2.48 -10.23 -9.25
N LEU A 128 -2.63 -10.47 -7.95
CA LEU A 128 -1.69 -11.28 -7.16
C LEU A 128 -1.69 -12.74 -7.62
N SER A 129 -2.87 -13.34 -7.78
CA SER A 129 -3.01 -14.74 -8.20
C SER A 129 -2.38 -14.98 -9.57
N GLU A 130 -2.63 -14.11 -10.52
CA GLU A 130 -2.06 -14.21 -11.87
C GLU A 130 -0.54 -14.11 -11.85
N PHE A 131 0.00 -13.22 -11.03
CA PHE A 131 1.45 -13.08 -10.88
C PHE A 131 2.08 -14.36 -10.37
N PHE A 132 1.54 -14.96 -9.31
CA PHE A 132 2.09 -16.18 -8.72
C PHE A 132 1.91 -17.40 -9.61
N VAL A 133 0.81 -17.51 -10.33
CA VAL A 133 0.59 -18.57 -11.32
C VAL A 133 1.64 -18.51 -12.42
N ALA A 134 1.92 -17.34 -12.95
CA ALA A 134 2.89 -17.16 -14.03
C ALA A 134 4.32 -17.51 -13.62
N ARG A 135 4.61 -17.60 -12.31
CA ARG A 135 5.95 -17.88 -11.77
C ARG A 135 6.14 -19.33 -11.30
N ARG A 136 5.15 -20.16 -11.48
CA ARG A 136 5.27 -21.59 -11.15
C ARG A 136 6.03 -22.37 -12.22
#